data_37c827cacdd591666e13f6b8444208fb
#
_entry.id   37c827cacdd591666e13f6b8444208fb
#
_cell.length_a   1.000
_cell.length_b   1.000
_cell.length_c   1.000
_cell.angle_alpha   90.00
_cell.angle_beta   90.00
_cell.angle_gamma   90.00
#
_symmetry.space_group_name_H-M   'P 1'
#
loop_
_entity.id
_entity.type
_entity.pdbx_description
1 polymer ?
#
loop_
_entity_poly.entity_id
_entity_poly.type
_entity_poly.pdbx_seq_one_letter_code
_entity_poly.pdbx_strand_id
1 'polypeptide(L)'
;MTIMAAAQNNIVEEVAWWIGDQPIYKSEIEETYQTMQSQRSDIEGDPYCVIPERLAVEKLFIHQAEIDSIEVPDNQVMQMVDQQVNFLIANLGSQQKVEEFYRRPLPAVREQLRDMIRNHQLVEEVQSSLTKEVMATPNDVRRYFNSLPKDSVPFVPLQVEVQIMTLNPVIPREEIDEVKARLRDYAERVNKGESDFSTLAILYSEDGSSLRGGELGFIGRANLEPEYAAVAFNLNDTKKVSKIVETQFGYHIIQLIEKRGDRINTRHILLRPKVSDKDLIEAMTRLDTVRQEILAEKFTFEEAVPYVSQDKDTHNNRGQMVNQENNTTRFEMGELPQEVSRVVADMSVGELSKPFIMKDPKRNRDIVAMVKLSNRIPGHRANMSDDYQLIKNLYESHAKEDIVTKWVEKKIADTYVRIEEGWRDCDFKHKGWIKEGVSSDSSSDRDDSKE
;
A
#
# COMPACT_ATOMS: atom_id res chain seq x y z
N MET A 1 26.71 -52.72 -25.65
CA MET A 1 26.35 -51.81 -24.56
C MET A 1 26.61 -50.38 -25.04
N THR A 2 25.60 -49.76 -25.62
CA THR A 2 25.69 -48.41 -26.24
C THR A 2 25.29 -47.39 -25.20
N ILE A 3 26.23 -46.60 -24.74
CA ILE A 3 26.01 -45.49 -23.82
C ILE A 3 25.37 -44.36 -24.65
N MET A 4 24.10 -44.12 -24.45
CA MET A 4 23.47 -42.90 -24.93
C MET A 4 23.95 -41.75 -24.02
N ALA A 5 24.78 -40.88 -24.57
CA ALA A 5 25.10 -39.60 -23.98
C ALA A 5 23.83 -38.74 -24.07
N ALA A 6 23.20 -38.46 -22.93
CA ALA A 6 22.18 -37.44 -22.84
C ALA A 6 22.85 -36.09 -23.14
N ALA A 7 22.52 -35.48 -24.26
CA ALA A 7 22.88 -34.11 -24.54
C ALA A 7 22.21 -33.23 -23.46
N GLN A 8 23.02 -32.68 -22.56
CA GLN A 8 22.57 -31.54 -21.73
C GLN A 8 22.28 -30.42 -22.70
N ASN A 9 21.01 -30.06 -22.82
CA ASN A 9 20.59 -28.79 -23.42
C ASN A 9 21.23 -27.66 -22.60
N ASN A 10 22.40 -27.20 -23.05
CA ASN A 10 22.87 -25.87 -22.68
C ASN A 10 21.83 -24.90 -23.30
N ILE A 11 20.86 -24.47 -22.53
CA ILE A 11 19.98 -23.35 -22.90
C ILE A 11 20.91 -22.14 -22.90
N VAL A 12 21.40 -21.78 -24.08
CA VAL A 12 22.05 -20.47 -24.28
C VAL A 12 20.92 -19.46 -24.11
N GLU A 13 21.03 -18.61 -23.11
CA GLU A 13 20.05 -17.57 -22.80
C GLU A 13 19.95 -16.64 -24.03
N GLU A 14 18.78 -16.56 -24.66
CA GLU A 14 18.54 -15.77 -25.85
C GLU A 14 18.40 -14.30 -25.48
N VAL A 15 19.26 -13.45 -26.04
CA VAL A 15 19.14 -11.99 -25.87
C VAL A 15 18.08 -11.49 -26.83
N ALA A 16 17.12 -10.74 -26.31
CA ALA A 16 16.08 -10.08 -27.09
C ALA A 16 16.49 -8.66 -27.50
N TRP A 17 17.02 -7.88 -26.53
CA TRP A 17 17.45 -6.50 -26.76
C TRP A 17 18.81 -6.22 -26.09
N TRP A 18 19.50 -5.19 -26.61
CA TRP A 18 20.68 -4.58 -26.00
C TRP A 18 20.42 -3.10 -25.75
N ILE A 19 20.64 -2.63 -24.53
CA ILE A 19 20.55 -1.22 -24.14
C ILE A 19 21.90 -0.81 -23.54
N GLY A 20 22.67 -0.04 -24.31
CA GLY A 20 24.07 0.18 -23.96
C GLY A 20 24.85 -1.13 -23.94
N ASP A 21 25.41 -1.48 -22.77
CA ASP A 21 26.09 -2.72 -22.49
C ASP A 21 25.23 -3.77 -21.77
N GLN A 22 23.96 -3.45 -21.49
CA GLN A 22 23.05 -4.30 -20.75
C GLN A 22 22.12 -5.09 -21.67
N PRO A 23 22.15 -6.43 -21.66
CA PRO A 23 21.20 -7.26 -22.38
C PRO A 23 19.84 -7.33 -21.66
N ILE A 24 18.79 -7.56 -22.41
CA ILE A 24 17.49 -8.02 -21.95
C ILE A 24 17.29 -9.41 -22.50
N TYR A 25 17.14 -10.37 -21.60
CA TYR A 25 17.01 -11.76 -21.96
C TYR A 25 15.54 -12.16 -22.15
N LYS A 26 15.31 -13.14 -23.00
CA LYS A 26 13.98 -13.71 -23.20
C LYS A 26 13.41 -14.31 -21.92
N SER A 27 14.25 -14.92 -21.09
CA SER A 27 13.86 -15.44 -19.77
C SER A 27 13.33 -14.34 -18.86
N GLU A 28 13.94 -13.15 -18.86
CA GLU A 28 13.51 -11.98 -18.09
C GLU A 28 12.11 -11.48 -18.55
N ILE A 29 11.88 -11.49 -19.86
CA ILE A 29 10.58 -11.13 -20.45
C ILE A 29 9.51 -12.13 -20.04
N GLU A 30 9.79 -13.43 -20.13
CA GLU A 30 8.87 -14.50 -19.77
C GLU A 30 8.54 -14.50 -18.26
N GLU A 31 9.54 -14.30 -17.39
CA GLU A 31 9.34 -14.21 -15.94
C GLU A 31 8.47 -12.99 -15.57
N THR A 32 8.72 -11.85 -16.24
CA THR A 32 7.90 -10.63 -16.07
C THR A 32 6.47 -10.87 -16.51
N TYR A 33 6.27 -11.51 -17.66
CA TYR A 33 4.94 -11.84 -18.18
C TYR A 33 4.16 -12.76 -17.23
N GLN A 34 4.80 -13.83 -16.73
CA GLN A 34 4.17 -14.74 -15.76
C GLN A 34 3.80 -14.03 -14.48
N THR A 35 4.64 -13.12 -14.01
CA THR A 35 4.37 -12.32 -12.81
C THR A 35 3.14 -11.42 -13.02
N MET A 36 3.06 -10.70 -14.13
CA MET A 36 1.93 -9.85 -14.48
C MET A 36 0.62 -10.64 -14.61
N GLN A 37 0.68 -11.83 -15.24
CA GLN A 37 -0.48 -12.73 -15.33
C GLN A 37 -0.96 -13.18 -13.95
N SER A 38 -0.04 -13.54 -13.05
CA SER A 38 -0.39 -13.99 -11.70
C SER A 38 -1.06 -12.88 -10.88
N GLN A 39 -0.70 -11.63 -11.12
CA GLN A 39 -1.27 -10.43 -10.50
C GLN A 39 -2.57 -9.96 -11.18
N ARG A 40 -3.02 -10.63 -12.25
CA ARG A 40 -4.16 -10.22 -13.08
C ARG A 40 -4.03 -8.77 -13.59
N SER A 41 -2.80 -8.34 -13.87
CA SER A 41 -2.56 -7.02 -14.46
C SER A 41 -2.92 -7.05 -15.92
N ASP A 42 -3.81 -6.17 -16.36
CA ASP A 42 -4.16 -6.01 -17.76
C ASP A 42 -2.96 -5.40 -18.52
N ILE A 43 -2.56 -6.03 -19.63
CA ILE A 43 -1.52 -5.53 -20.51
C ILE A 43 -2.24 -5.05 -21.78
N GLU A 44 -2.22 -3.74 -22.01
CA GLU A 44 -2.74 -3.19 -23.26
C GLU A 44 -1.71 -3.43 -24.39
N GLY A 45 -2.04 -4.29 -25.34
CA GLY A 45 -1.19 -4.65 -26.46
C GLY A 45 -0.55 -6.03 -26.36
N ASP A 46 0.40 -6.31 -27.27
CA ASP A 46 1.16 -7.57 -27.26
C ASP A 46 2.18 -7.57 -26.11
N PRO A 47 2.09 -8.51 -25.16
CA PRO A 47 3.04 -8.62 -24.06
C PRO A 47 4.51 -8.70 -24.50
N TYR A 48 4.78 -9.35 -25.65
CA TYR A 48 6.13 -9.48 -26.19
C TYR A 48 6.66 -8.21 -26.87
N CYS A 49 5.83 -7.19 -27.01
CA CYS A 49 6.21 -5.85 -27.42
C CYS A 49 6.32 -4.91 -26.20
N VAL A 50 5.31 -4.94 -25.33
CA VAL A 50 5.18 -4.01 -24.19
C VAL A 50 6.23 -4.29 -23.10
N ILE A 51 6.45 -5.58 -22.76
CA ILE A 51 7.36 -5.93 -21.67
C ILE A 51 8.83 -5.63 -22.02
N PRO A 52 9.36 -6.02 -23.19
CA PRO A 52 10.73 -5.66 -23.56
C PRO A 52 10.97 -4.15 -23.60
N GLU A 53 10.02 -3.38 -24.14
CA GLU A 53 10.13 -1.92 -24.16
C GLU A 53 10.17 -1.34 -22.74
N ARG A 54 9.32 -1.83 -21.82
CA ARG A 54 9.31 -1.40 -20.43
C ARG A 54 10.64 -1.70 -19.72
N LEU A 55 11.19 -2.91 -19.92
CA LEU A 55 12.49 -3.29 -19.37
C LEU A 55 13.62 -2.44 -19.96
N ALA A 56 13.55 -2.12 -21.27
CA ALA A 56 14.51 -1.26 -21.93
C ALA A 56 14.49 0.17 -21.35
N VAL A 57 13.30 0.73 -21.14
CA VAL A 57 13.14 2.04 -20.49
C VAL A 57 13.67 2.02 -19.06
N GLU A 58 13.41 0.96 -18.29
CA GLU A 58 13.95 0.80 -16.94
C GLU A 58 15.48 0.82 -16.94
N LYS A 59 16.14 0.09 -17.87
CA LYS A 59 17.59 0.09 -18.01
C LYS A 59 18.16 1.46 -18.37
N LEU A 60 17.45 2.27 -19.17
CA LEU A 60 17.86 3.66 -19.45
C LEU A 60 17.87 4.51 -18.17
N PHE A 61 16.88 4.35 -17.29
CA PHE A 61 16.83 5.07 -16.02
C PHE A 61 17.92 4.61 -15.06
N ILE A 62 18.16 3.30 -14.93
CA ILE A 62 19.22 2.74 -14.08
C ILE A 62 20.59 3.25 -14.53
N HIS A 63 20.86 3.23 -15.84
CA HIS A 63 22.10 3.80 -16.39
C HIS A 63 22.25 5.30 -16.10
N GLN A 64 21.16 6.05 -16.15
CA GLN A 64 21.19 7.46 -15.76
C GLN A 64 21.47 7.65 -14.28
N ALA A 65 20.88 6.80 -13.42
CA ALA A 65 21.17 6.85 -11.98
C ALA A 65 22.66 6.65 -11.68
N GLU A 66 23.33 5.73 -12.41
CA GLU A 66 24.76 5.52 -12.31
C GLU A 66 25.56 6.76 -12.72
N ILE A 67 25.20 7.39 -13.86
CA ILE A 67 25.83 8.63 -14.34
C ILE A 67 25.69 9.76 -13.32
N ASP A 68 24.51 9.93 -12.74
CA ASP A 68 24.19 10.98 -11.78
C ASP A 68 24.62 10.63 -10.35
N SER A 69 25.23 9.45 -10.13
CA SER A 69 25.63 8.94 -8.81
C SER A 69 24.50 8.94 -7.81
N ILE A 70 23.30 8.55 -8.25
CA ILE A 70 22.13 8.40 -7.38
C ILE A 70 22.25 7.08 -6.65
N GLU A 71 22.21 7.12 -5.32
CA GLU A 71 22.28 5.94 -4.46
C GLU A 71 21.02 5.81 -3.63
N VAL A 72 20.53 4.58 -3.53
CA VAL A 72 19.43 4.22 -2.61
C VAL A 72 20.01 3.54 -1.38
N PRO A 73 19.74 4.06 -0.15
CA PRO A 73 20.27 3.48 1.07
C PRO A 73 19.86 2.02 1.29
N ASP A 74 20.82 1.11 1.50
CA ASP A 74 20.56 -0.32 1.69
C ASP A 74 19.58 -0.62 2.83
N ASN A 75 19.63 0.15 3.91
CA ASN A 75 18.69 0.00 5.02
C ASN A 75 17.23 0.25 4.62
N GLN A 76 16.98 1.22 3.73
CA GLN A 76 15.65 1.51 3.19
C GLN A 76 15.17 0.34 2.30
N VAL A 77 16.03 -0.12 1.38
CA VAL A 77 15.73 -1.27 0.51
C VAL A 77 15.40 -2.50 1.35
N MET A 78 16.25 -2.82 2.34
CA MET A 78 16.03 -3.98 3.20
C MET A 78 14.73 -3.88 4.03
N GLN A 79 14.34 -2.68 4.42
CA GLN A 79 13.04 -2.46 5.10
C GLN A 79 11.87 -2.79 4.17
N MET A 80 11.94 -2.36 2.92
CA MET A 80 10.90 -2.65 1.92
C MET A 80 10.86 -4.15 1.58
N VAL A 81 12.03 -4.81 1.47
CA VAL A 81 12.12 -6.27 1.29
C VAL A 81 11.43 -7.00 2.44
N ASP A 82 11.71 -6.59 3.70
CA ASP A 82 11.08 -7.21 4.87
C ASP A 82 9.56 -7.04 4.85
N GLN A 83 9.07 -5.86 4.49
CA GLN A 83 7.63 -5.59 4.35
C GLN A 83 7.00 -6.46 3.26
N GLN A 84 7.64 -6.54 2.09
CA GLN A 84 7.15 -7.34 0.97
C GLN A 84 7.14 -8.84 1.29
N VAL A 85 8.21 -9.36 1.91
CA VAL A 85 8.26 -10.76 2.36
C VAL A 85 7.18 -11.06 3.40
N ASN A 86 6.98 -10.17 4.38
CA ASN A 86 5.92 -10.32 5.37
C ASN A 86 4.53 -10.32 4.71
N PHE A 87 4.31 -9.45 3.73
CA PHE A 87 3.07 -9.41 2.95
C PHE A 87 2.84 -10.71 2.16
N LEU A 88 3.88 -11.23 1.50
CA LEU A 88 3.81 -12.51 0.79
C LEU A 88 3.49 -13.67 1.74
N ILE A 89 4.16 -13.73 2.90
CA ILE A 89 3.89 -14.76 3.92
C ILE A 89 2.45 -14.63 4.45
N ALA A 90 1.97 -13.41 4.64
CA ALA A 90 0.59 -13.16 5.08
C ALA A 90 -0.44 -13.68 4.08
N ASN A 91 -0.23 -13.39 2.80
CA ASN A 91 -1.18 -13.74 1.74
C ASN A 91 -1.13 -15.24 1.37
N LEU A 92 0.05 -15.82 1.32
CA LEU A 92 0.24 -17.24 0.97
C LEU A 92 0.09 -18.16 2.19
N GLY A 93 0.17 -17.62 3.42
CA GLY A 93 -0.10 -18.31 4.67
C GLY A 93 1.16 -18.87 5.37
N SER A 94 2.31 -19.04 4.69
CA SER A 94 3.56 -19.47 5.34
C SER A 94 4.78 -19.17 4.47
N GLN A 95 5.98 -19.14 5.09
CA GLN A 95 7.25 -19.07 4.38
C GLN A 95 7.40 -20.19 3.36
N GLN A 96 7.06 -21.43 3.73
CA GLN A 96 7.18 -22.58 2.83
C GLN A 96 6.35 -22.38 1.55
N LYS A 97 5.15 -21.84 1.66
CA LYS A 97 4.32 -21.54 0.49
C LYS A 97 4.89 -20.42 -0.38
N VAL A 98 5.61 -19.47 0.21
CA VAL A 98 6.36 -18.46 -0.56
C VAL A 98 7.49 -19.14 -1.35
N GLU A 99 8.26 -20.03 -0.72
CA GLU A 99 9.33 -20.79 -1.38
C GLU A 99 8.78 -21.69 -2.50
N GLU A 100 7.65 -22.34 -2.29
CA GLU A 100 6.94 -23.15 -3.30
C GLU A 100 6.46 -22.29 -4.48
N PHE A 101 5.88 -21.11 -4.20
CA PHE A 101 5.39 -20.18 -5.22
C PHE A 101 6.52 -19.66 -6.10
N TYR A 102 7.61 -19.19 -5.50
CA TYR A 102 8.80 -18.71 -6.23
C TYR A 102 9.71 -19.83 -6.73
N ARG A 103 9.48 -21.09 -6.32
CA ARG A 103 10.34 -22.26 -6.59
C ARG A 103 11.80 -22.02 -6.21
N ARG A 104 12.04 -21.21 -5.17
CA ARG A 104 13.37 -20.80 -4.68
C ARG A 104 13.33 -20.68 -3.15
N PRO A 105 14.44 -20.95 -2.44
CA PRO A 105 14.51 -20.74 -1.00
C PRO A 105 14.36 -19.25 -0.65
N LEU A 106 13.78 -18.94 0.51
CA LEU A 106 13.48 -17.57 0.93
C LEU A 106 14.67 -16.59 0.84
N PRO A 107 15.94 -16.97 1.16
CA PRO A 107 17.07 -16.06 0.97
C PRO A 107 17.24 -15.61 -0.49
N ALA A 108 17.06 -16.51 -1.47
CA ALA A 108 17.14 -16.18 -2.89
C ALA A 108 15.96 -15.28 -3.34
N VAL A 109 14.75 -15.54 -2.80
CA VAL A 109 13.59 -14.66 -3.02
C VAL A 109 13.86 -13.26 -2.47
N ARG A 110 14.46 -13.15 -1.29
CA ARG A 110 14.84 -11.86 -0.69
C ARG A 110 15.86 -11.09 -1.52
N GLU A 111 16.84 -11.78 -2.10
CA GLU A 111 17.84 -11.16 -2.96
C GLU A 111 17.20 -10.64 -4.25
N GLN A 112 16.36 -11.43 -4.90
CA GLN A 112 15.60 -11.01 -6.07
C GLN A 112 14.71 -9.79 -5.78
N LEU A 113 13.99 -9.80 -4.66
CA LEU A 113 13.17 -8.66 -4.22
C LEU A 113 14.04 -7.44 -3.92
N ARG A 114 15.24 -7.62 -3.34
CA ARG A 114 16.16 -6.51 -3.07
C ARG A 114 16.60 -5.80 -4.34
N ASP A 115 16.99 -6.57 -5.35
CA ASP A 115 17.44 -5.99 -6.61
C ASP A 115 16.28 -5.30 -7.36
N MET A 116 15.11 -5.93 -7.39
CA MET A 116 13.91 -5.35 -7.97
C MET A 116 13.50 -4.03 -7.27
N ILE A 117 13.47 -4.02 -5.94
CA ILE A 117 13.11 -2.83 -5.16
C ILE A 117 14.16 -1.72 -5.34
N ARG A 118 15.45 -2.07 -5.33
CA ARG A 118 16.53 -1.09 -5.58
C ARG A 118 16.39 -0.45 -6.95
N ASN A 119 16.21 -1.25 -8.00
CA ASN A 119 16.04 -0.75 -9.36
C ASN A 119 14.82 0.17 -9.46
N HIS A 120 13.70 -0.23 -8.88
CA HIS A 120 12.49 0.58 -8.86
C HIS A 120 12.72 1.93 -8.17
N GLN A 121 13.39 1.94 -7.02
CA GLN A 121 13.73 3.18 -6.30
C GLN A 121 14.69 4.07 -7.10
N LEU A 122 15.68 3.49 -7.80
CA LEU A 122 16.56 4.27 -8.68
C LEU A 122 15.78 4.94 -9.81
N VAL A 123 14.86 4.20 -10.44
CA VAL A 123 13.99 4.75 -11.50
C VAL A 123 13.12 5.89 -10.96
N GLU A 124 12.48 5.68 -9.80
CA GLU A 124 11.65 6.72 -9.16
C GLU A 124 12.46 7.98 -8.83
N GLU A 125 13.68 7.82 -8.30
CA GLU A 125 14.53 8.94 -7.93
C GLU A 125 14.98 9.75 -9.16
N VAL A 126 15.37 9.08 -10.26
CA VAL A 126 15.69 9.77 -11.52
C VAL A 126 14.46 10.51 -12.05
N GLN A 127 13.28 9.87 -12.11
CA GLN A 127 12.06 10.52 -12.57
C GLN A 127 11.66 11.71 -11.68
N SER A 128 11.80 11.57 -10.37
CA SER A 128 11.58 12.65 -9.40
C SER A 128 12.53 13.82 -9.66
N SER A 129 13.81 13.54 -9.89
CA SER A 129 14.82 14.55 -10.21
C SER A 129 14.49 15.30 -11.51
N LEU A 130 14.07 14.60 -12.56
CA LEU A 130 13.67 15.18 -13.84
C LEU A 130 12.45 16.09 -13.72
N THR A 131 11.53 15.75 -12.83
CA THR A 131 10.21 16.39 -12.72
C THR A 131 10.07 17.33 -11.52
N LYS A 132 11.11 17.49 -10.70
CA LYS A 132 11.06 18.31 -9.46
C LYS A 132 10.69 19.77 -9.66
N GLU A 133 10.98 20.33 -10.84
CA GLU A 133 10.69 21.71 -11.18
C GLU A 133 9.30 21.92 -11.77
N VAL A 134 8.53 20.83 -11.95
CA VAL A 134 7.14 20.93 -12.43
C VAL A 134 6.29 21.58 -11.35
N MET A 135 5.98 22.82 -11.54
CA MET A 135 5.07 23.60 -10.68
C MET A 135 3.95 24.17 -11.53
N ALA A 136 2.72 23.81 -11.17
CA ALA A 136 1.54 24.29 -11.87
C ALA A 136 1.22 25.73 -11.44
N THR A 137 1.33 26.71 -12.37
CA THR A 137 0.74 28.02 -12.13
C THR A 137 -0.78 27.99 -12.43
N PRO A 138 -1.59 28.87 -11.79
CA PRO A 138 -3.04 28.92 -12.10
C PRO A 138 -3.34 29.14 -13.58
N ASN A 139 -2.44 29.82 -14.32
CA ASN A 139 -2.60 30.02 -15.75
C ASN A 139 -2.35 28.75 -16.55
N ASP A 140 -1.38 27.95 -16.15
CA ASP A 140 -1.07 26.67 -16.81
C ASP A 140 -2.24 25.69 -16.63
N VAL A 141 -2.76 25.59 -15.41
CA VAL A 141 -3.93 24.76 -15.10
C VAL A 141 -5.14 25.16 -15.94
N ARG A 142 -5.38 26.49 -16.06
CA ARG A 142 -6.49 27.02 -16.88
C ARG A 142 -6.28 26.72 -18.37
N ARG A 143 -5.07 26.88 -18.89
CA ARG A 143 -4.76 26.57 -20.29
C ARG A 143 -4.94 25.08 -20.57
N TYR A 144 -4.46 24.24 -19.70
CA TYR A 144 -4.63 22.79 -19.80
C TYR A 144 -6.09 22.41 -19.80
N PHE A 145 -6.88 22.89 -18.84
CA PHE A 145 -8.31 22.61 -18.75
C PHE A 145 -9.06 23.04 -20.01
N ASN A 146 -8.76 24.22 -20.53
CA ASN A 146 -9.39 24.73 -21.76
C ASN A 146 -8.95 23.95 -23.02
N SER A 147 -7.82 23.26 -23.00
CA SER A 147 -7.35 22.42 -24.12
C SER A 147 -7.97 21.03 -24.12
N LEU A 148 -8.58 20.59 -22.99
CA LEU A 148 -9.21 19.28 -22.92
C LEU A 148 -10.44 19.20 -23.82
N PRO A 149 -10.59 18.13 -24.63
CA PRO A 149 -11.84 17.82 -25.28
C PRO A 149 -12.97 17.71 -24.25
N LYS A 150 -14.17 18.14 -24.58
CA LYS A 150 -15.32 18.12 -23.65
C LYS A 150 -15.57 16.71 -23.06
N ASP A 151 -15.34 15.67 -23.85
CA ASP A 151 -15.55 14.29 -23.43
C ASP A 151 -14.42 13.78 -22.52
N SER A 152 -13.25 14.41 -22.57
CA SER A 152 -12.09 14.09 -21.71
C SER A 152 -12.07 14.86 -20.39
N VAL A 153 -13.00 15.80 -20.18
CA VAL A 153 -13.16 16.46 -18.87
C VAL A 153 -13.66 15.44 -17.87
N PRO A 154 -12.94 15.20 -16.76
CA PRO A 154 -13.33 14.18 -15.78
C PRO A 154 -14.73 14.43 -15.24
N PHE A 155 -15.46 13.35 -15.01
CA PHE A 155 -16.71 13.41 -14.24
C PHE A 155 -16.36 13.22 -12.75
N VAL A 156 -16.79 14.18 -11.93
CA VAL A 156 -16.68 14.11 -10.48
C VAL A 156 -17.98 13.51 -9.96
N PRO A 157 -17.96 12.35 -9.32
CA PRO A 157 -19.15 11.75 -8.72
C PRO A 157 -19.78 12.63 -7.64
N LEU A 158 -20.95 12.23 -7.16
CA LEU A 158 -21.58 12.88 -6.00
C LEU A 158 -20.64 12.80 -4.80
N GLN A 159 -20.33 13.94 -4.19
CA GLN A 159 -19.51 14.06 -3.00
C GLN A 159 -20.31 14.64 -1.83
N VAL A 160 -19.90 14.28 -0.62
CA VAL A 160 -20.48 14.80 0.62
C VAL A 160 -19.38 15.27 1.57
N GLU A 161 -19.70 16.25 2.40
CA GLU A 161 -18.90 16.66 3.55
C GLU A 161 -19.67 16.33 4.82
N VAL A 162 -19.01 15.62 5.72
CA VAL A 162 -19.65 15.04 6.91
C VAL A 162 -18.87 15.44 8.15
N GLN A 163 -19.61 15.85 9.19
CA GLN A 163 -19.08 15.97 10.53
C GLN A 163 -19.57 14.79 11.37
N ILE A 164 -18.70 14.27 12.24
CA ILE A 164 -18.98 13.12 13.10
C ILE A 164 -18.72 13.43 14.56
N MET A 165 -19.53 12.87 15.42
CA MET A 165 -19.38 12.87 16.87
C MET A 165 -19.49 11.42 17.33
N THR A 166 -18.53 10.92 18.10
CA THR A 166 -18.52 9.54 18.56
C THR A 166 -18.46 9.45 20.09
N LEU A 167 -19.10 8.43 20.63
CA LEU A 167 -18.99 8.01 22.01
C LEU A 167 -18.61 6.54 22.09
N ASN A 168 -17.63 6.24 22.93
CA ASN A 168 -17.35 4.86 23.31
C ASN A 168 -18.36 4.41 24.38
N PRO A 169 -18.93 3.21 24.27
CA PRO A 169 -19.70 2.62 25.35
C PRO A 169 -18.81 2.45 26.58
N VAL A 170 -19.39 2.58 27.75
CA VAL A 170 -18.68 2.35 29.03
C VAL A 170 -18.60 0.86 29.24
N ILE A 171 -17.37 0.31 29.21
CA ILE A 171 -17.15 -1.12 29.41
C ILE A 171 -17.22 -1.44 30.91
N PRO A 172 -18.06 -2.36 31.34
CA PRO A 172 -18.11 -2.81 32.73
C PRO A 172 -16.77 -3.36 33.23
N ARG A 173 -16.44 -3.08 34.48
CA ARG A 173 -15.15 -3.50 35.06
C ARG A 173 -15.02 -5.03 35.09
N GLU A 174 -16.12 -5.71 35.28
CA GLU A 174 -16.22 -7.16 35.28
C GLU A 174 -15.74 -7.78 33.96
N GLU A 175 -16.11 -7.20 32.81
CA GLU A 175 -15.67 -7.64 31.49
C GLU A 175 -14.16 -7.45 31.29
N ILE A 176 -13.62 -6.32 31.79
CA ILE A 176 -12.17 -6.07 31.79
C ILE A 176 -11.44 -7.10 32.64
N ASP A 177 -11.95 -7.40 33.84
CA ASP A 177 -11.34 -8.35 34.76
C ASP A 177 -11.41 -9.79 34.21
N GLU A 178 -12.48 -10.16 33.51
CA GLU A 178 -12.59 -11.44 32.82
C GLU A 178 -11.56 -11.59 31.69
N VAL A 179 -11.43 -10.59 30.83
CA VAL A 179 -10.40 -10.58 29.79
C VAL A 179 -9.00 -10.72 30.36
N LYS A 180 -8.69 -9.96 31.42
CA LYS A 180 -7.41 -10.05 32.12
C LYS A 180 -7.20 -11.42 32.77
N ALA A 181 -8.24 -12.05 33.29
CA ALA A 181 -8.16 -13.38 33.88
C ALA A 181 -7.85 -14.44 32.79
N ARG A 182 -8.53 -14.40 31.64
CA ARG A 182 -8.26 -15.28 30.50
C ARG A 182 -6.82 -15.13 29.98
N LEU A 183 -6.32 -13.90 29.81
CA LEU A 183 -4.94 -13.67 29.38
C LEU A 183 -3.91 -14.17 30.39
N ARG A 184 -4.17 -14.07 31.72
CA ARG A 184 -3.31 -14.66 32.74
C ARG A 184 -3.27 -16.17 32.66
N ASP A 185 -4.42 -16.83 32.45
CA ASP A 185 -4.51 -18.27 32.25
C ASP A 185 -3.68 -18.72 31.03
N TYR A 186 -3.82 -18.03 29.90
CA TYR A 186 -3.05 -18.35 28.70
C TYR A 186 -1.55 -18.18 28.93
N ALA A 187 -1.13 -17.08 29.57
CA ALA A 187 0.28 -16.85 29.88
C ALA A 187 0.83 -17.91 30.83
N GLU A 188 0.06 -18.35 31.83
CA GLU A 188 0.46 -19.39 32.78
C GLU A 188 0.63 -20.74 32.10
N ARG A 189 -0.33 -21.15 31.25
CA ARG A 189 -0.27 -22.41 30.49
C ARG A 189 0.94 -22.45 29.54
N VAL A 190 1.28 -21.33 28.88
CA VAL A 190 2.47 -21.26 28.03
C VAL A 190 3.75 -21.33 28.87
N ASN A 191 3.82 -20.57 29.95
CA ASN A 191 5.00 -20.54 30.84
C ASN A 191 5.28 -21.88 31.52
N LYS A 192 4.22 -22.70 31.76
CA LYS A 192 4.33 -24.09 32.28
C LYS A 192 4.62 -25.13 31.19
N GLY A 193 4.58 -24.74 29.91
CA GLY A 193 4.73 -25.67 28.77
C GLY A 193 3.51 -26.57 28.53
N GLU A 194 2.35 -26.22 29.08
CA GLU A 194 1.09 -26.96 28.91
C GLU A 194 0.41 -26.68 27.56
N SER A 195 0.73 -25.54 26.95
CA SER A 195 0.20 -25.11 25.66
C SER A 195 1.20 -24.29 24.88
N ASP A 196 1.13 -24.38 23.59
CA ASP A 196 1.92 -23.57 22.66
C ASP A 196 1.27 -22.19 22.50
N PHE A 197 2.06 -21.12 22.52
CA PHE A 197 1.56 -19.74 22.38
C PHE A 197 0.85 -19.54 21.05
N SER A 198 1.44 -20.04 19.93
CA SER A 198 0.84 -19.93 18.60
C SER A 198 -0.50 -20.63 18.49
N THR A 199 -0.63 -21.79 19.12
CA THR A 199 -1.91 -22.51 19.18
C THR A 199 -2.99 -21.70 19.90
N LEU A 200 -2.66 -21.11 21.07
CA LEU A 200 -3.60 -20.26 21.78
C LEU A 200 -3.93 -18.98 21.01
N ALA A 201 -2.96 -18.40 20.28
CA ALA A 201 -3.20 -17.25 19.44
C ALA A 201 -4.17 -17.56 18.29
N ILE A 202 -4.01 -18.71 17.60
CA ILE A 202 -4.92 -19.15 16.53
C ILE A 202 -6.34 -19.34 17.05
N LEU A 203 -6.48 -19.90 18.25
CA LEU A 203 -7.78 -20.26 18.81
C LEU A 203 -8.52 -19.07 19.44
N TYR A 204 -7.79 -18.12 20.03
CA TYR A 204 -8.40 -17.14 20.93
C TYR A 204 -8.03 -15.69 20.66
N SER A 205 -7.00 -15.40 19.87
CA SER A 205 -6.65 -14.00 19.58
C SER A 205 -7.66 -13.36 18.63
N GLU A 206 -8.07 -12.15 18.98
CA GLU A 206 -9.00 -11.34 18.21
C GLU A 206 -8.29 -10.38 17.23
N ASP A 207 -7.01 -10.64 16.98
CA ASP A 207 -6.19 -9.88 16.03
C ASP A 207 -6.05 -10.61 14.69
N GLY A 208 -5.83 -9.86 13.60
CA GLY A 208 -5.60 -10.42 12.28
C GLY A 208 -4.37 -11.34 12.17
N SER A 209 -3.39 -11.15 13.06
CA SER A 209 -2.22 -12.02 13.17
C SER A 209 -2.54 -13.42 13.73
N SER A 210 -3.73 -13.65 14.29
CA SER A 210 -4.16 -14.94 14.86
C SER A 210 -3.97 -16.08 13.86
N LEU A 211 -4.27 -15.89 12.58
CA LEU A 211 -4.08 -16.88 11.52
C LEU A 211 -2.62 -17.36 11.36
N ARG A 212 -1.66 -16.55 11.84
CA ARG A 212 -0.22 -16.83 11.84
C ARG A 212 0.32 -17.11 13.25
N GLY A 213 -0.53 -17.57 14.16
CA GLY A 213 -0.14 -17.83 15.55
C GLY A 213 0.22 -16.58 16.34
N GLY A 214 -0.32 -15.44 15.95
CA GLY A 214 -0.09 -14.13 16.56
C GLY A 214 1.20 -13.43 16.13
N GLU A 215 1.95 -13.96 15.16
CA GLU A 215 3.24 -13.43 14.72
C GLU A 215 3.07 -12.15 13.89
N LEU A 216 3.85 -11.12 14.23
CA LEU A 216 3.83 -9.80 13.58
C LEU A 216 4.93 -9.63 12.53
N GLY A 217 5.99 -10.47 12.54
CA GLY A 217 7.20 -10.26 11.77
C GLY A 217 8.13 -9.21 12.39
N PHE A 218 9.20 -8.85 11.67
CA PHE A 218 10.17 -7.86 12.15
C PHE A 218 9.65 -6.43 12.02
N ILE A 219 9.38 -5.78 13.15
CA ILE A 219 8.84 -4.42 13.23
C ILE A 219 9.77 -3.54 14.06
N GLY A 220 10.01 -2.31 13.60
CA GLY A 220 10.74 -1.28 14.33
C GLY A 220 9.89 -0.66 15.44
N ARG A 221 10.54 -0.09 16.46
CA ARG A 221 9.88 0.48 17.66
C ARG A 221 8.82 1.55 17.31
N ALA A 222 9.10 2.39 16.33
CA ALA A 222 8.20 3.49 15.96
C ALA A 222 6.87 3.03 15.28
N ASN A 223 6.83 1.79 14.80
CA ASN A 223 5.67 1.22 14.11
C ASN A 223 4.79 0.34 15.04
N LEU A 224 5.10 0.35 16.33
CA LEU A 224 4.33 -0.35 17.36
C LEU A 224 3.68 0.68 18.29
N GLU A 225 2.54 0.31 18.90
CA GLU A 225 1.95 1.10 19.98
C GLU A 225 2.97 1.33 21.09
N PRO A 226 3.09 2.54 21.65
CA PRO A 226 4.12 2.87 22.65
C PRO A 226 4.15 1.92 23.83
N GLU A 227 2.98 1.54 24.36
CA GLU A 227 2.83 0.62 25.49
C GLU A 227 3.27 -0.80 25.11
N TYR A 228 2.92 -1.24 23.91
CA TYR A 228 3.35 -2.53 23.35
C TYR A 228 4.87 -2.55 23.17
N ALA A 229 5.42 -1.52 22.50
CA ALA A 229 6.84 -1.39 22.24
C ALA A 229 7.67 -1.34 23.53
N ALA A 230 7.17 -0.63 24.56
CA ALA A 230 7.84 -0.54 25.87
C ALA A 230 8.04 -1.91 26.52
N VAL A 231 7.07 -2.83 26.37
CA VAL A 231 7.17 -4.18 26.92
C VAL A 231 7.93 -5.10 25.96
N ALA A 232 7.60 -5.11 24.67
CA ALA A 232 8.15 -6.03 23.68
C ALA A 232 9.69 -5.92 23.59
N PHE A 233 10.23 -4.70 23.52
CA PHE A 233 11.69 -4.47 23.42
C PHE A 233 12.46 -4.80 24.70
N ASN A 234 11.77 -4.93 25.83
CA ASN A 234 12.37 -5.36 27.09
C ASN A 234 12.34 -6.88 27.31
N LEU A 235 11.64 -7.64 26.44
CA LEU A 235 11.65 -9.09 26.49
C LEU A 235 13.03 -9.60 26.05
N ASN A 236 13.60 -10.56 26.82
CA ASN A 236 14.90 -11.18 26.51
C ASN A 236 14.82 -12.70 26.47
N ASP A 237 13.69 -13.29 26.82
CA ASP A 237 13.49 -14.74 26.89
C ASP A 237 12.35 -15.13 25.92
N THR A 238 12.69 -15.95 24.93
CA THR A 238 11.73 -16.41 23.91
C THR A 238 10.70 -17.42 24.42
N LYS A 239 10.94 -17.99 25.61
CA LYS A 239 10.04 -18.98 26.23
C LYS A 239 9.01 -18.34 27.16
N LYS A 240 9.29 -17.12 27.62
CA LYS A 240 8.42 -16.42 28.57
C LYS A 240 7.43 -15.48 27.89
N VAL A 241 6.23 -15.43 28.47
CA VAL A 241 5.17 -14.52 28.07
C VAL A 241 5.23 -13.26 28.95
N SER A 242 4.97 -12.10 28.36
CA SER A 242 4.92 -10.82 29.05
C SER A 242 3.82 -10.76 30.11
N LYS A 243 3.87 -9.73 30.95
CA LYS A 243 2.68 -9.26 31.67
C LYS A 243 1.65 -8.73 30.66
N ILE A 244 0.40 -8.59 31.10
CA ILE A 244 -0.66 -8.00 30.29
C ILE A 244 -0.30 -6.55 29.96
N VAL A 245 -0.41 -6.20 28.69
CA VAL A 245 -0.20 -4.86 28.14
C VAL A 245 -1.55 -4.33 27.68
N GLU A 246 -1.91 -3.14 28.11
CA GLU A 246 -3.09 -2.43 27.65
C GLU A 246 -2.69 -1.43 26.57
N THR A 247 -3.38 -1.46 25.42
CA THR A 247 -3.23 -0.52 24.32
C THR A 247 -4.60 -0.02 23.87
N GLN A 248 -4.63 0.90 22.94
CA GLN A 248 -5.91 1.34 22.34
C GLN A 248 -6.67 0.23 21.62
N PHE A 249 -6.01 -0.89 21.26
CA PHE A 249 -6.63 -2.04 20.58
C PHE A 249 -7.24 -3.06 21.55
N GLY A 250 -6.86 -3.05 22.82
CA GLY A 250 -7.30 -3.98 23.84
C GLY A 250 -6.18 -4.44 24.75
N TYR A 251 -6.29 -5.65 25.28
CA TYR A 251 -5.35 -6.25 26.22
C TYR A 251 -4.53 -7.33 25.53
N HIS A 252 -3.21 -7.27 25.69
CA HIS A 252 -2.26 -8.15 25.02
C HIS A 252 -1.42 -8.93 26.02
N ILE A 253 -1.02 -10.12 25.64
CA ILE A 253 0.19 -10.80 26.14
C ILE A 253 1.12 -11.04 24.96
N ILE A 254 2.42 -10.92 25.19
CA ILE A 254 3.44 -10.86 24.14
C ILE A 254 4.51 -11.91 24.42
N GLN A 255 4.95 -12.62 23.39
CA GLN A 255 6.11 -13.51 23.43
C GLN A 255 7.13 -13.09 22.39
N LEU A 256 8.39 -13.05 22.78
CA LEU A 256 9.51 -12.77 21.89
C LEU A 256 9.77 -13.96 20.97
N ILE A 257 9.97 -13.71 19.67
CA ILE A 257 10.50 -14.71 18.74
C ILE A 257 11.98 -14.43 18.52
N GLU A 258 12.32 -13.21 18.05
CA GLU A 258 13.71 -12.85 17.69
C GLU A 258 13.90 -11.32 17.76
N LYS A 259 15.15 -10.89 18.03
CA LYS A 259 15.58 -9.50 17.89
C LYS A 259 16.66 -9.39 16.83
N ARG A 260 16.57 -8.39 15.96
CA ARG A 260 17.59 -8.06 14.94
C ARG A 260 17.83 -6.55 14.93
N GLY A 261 18.93 -6.13 15.54
CA GLY A 261 19.27 -4.72 15.63
C GLY A 261 18.16 -3.90 16.32
N ASP A 262 17.62 -2.93 15.63
CA ASP A 262 16.54 -2.05 16.05
C ASP A 262 15.12 -2.60 15.83
N ARG A 263 15.01 -3.84 15.31
CA ARG A 263 13.74 -4.52 15.02
C ARG A 263 13.52 -5.73 15.89
N ILE A 264 12.23 -6.00 16.12
CA ILE A 264 11.80 -7.12 16.95
C ILE A 264 10.73 -7.91 16.21
N ASN A 265 10.85 -9.26 16.24
CA ASN A 265 9.78 -10.16 15.86
C ASN A 265 9.14 -10.73 17.13
N THR A 266 7.84 -10.51 17.28
CA THR A 266 7.05 -10.97 18.41
C THR A 266 5.77 -11.64 17.93
N ARG A 267 5.19 -12.45 18.79
CA ARG A 267 3.80 -12.91 18.65
C ARG A 267 2.98 -12.42 19.84
N HIS A 268 1.68 -12.19 19.62
CA HIS A 268 0.79 -11.73 20.65
C HIS A 268 -0.57 -12.43 20.63
N ILE A 269 -1.26 -12.39 21.77
CA ILE A 269 -2.67 -12.69 21.89
C ILE A 269 -3.35 -11.41 22.34
N LEU A 270 -4.29 -10.95 21.51
CA LEU A 270 -5.13 -9.77 21.79
C LEU A 270 -6.53 -10.24 22.15
N LEU A 271 -7.04 -9.77 23.28
CA LEU A 271 -8.45 -9.88 23.64
C LEU A 271 -9.04 -8.50 23.91
N ARG A 272 -10.32 -8.34 23.56
CA ARG A 272 -11.10 -7.13 23.80
C ARG A 272 -12.22 -7.41 24.80
N PRO A 273 -12.47 -6.53 25.76
CA PRO A 273 -13.67 -6.62 26.58
C PRO A 273 -14.90 -6.49 25.69
N LYS A 274 -15.89 -7.30 25.92
CA LYS A 274 -17.14 -7.27 25.17
C LYS A 274 -17.96 -6.06 25.59
N VAL A 275 -18.57 -5.41 24.62
CA VAL A 275 -19.56 -4.35 24.84
C VAL A 275 -20.92 -5.01 24.81
N SER A 276 -21.72 -4.82 25.87
CA SER A 276 -23.09 -5.34 25.87
C SER A 276 -24.04 -4.41 25.11
N ASP A 277 -25.16 -4.96 24.64
CA ASP A 277 -26.22 -4.15 24.01
C ASP A 277 -26.72 -3.05 24.95
N LYS A 278 -26.72 -3.29 26.25
CA LYS A 278 -27.09 -2.31 27.26
C LYS A 278 -26.16 -1.11 27.29
N ASP A 279 -24.84 -1.34 27.21
CA ASP A 279 -23.84 -0.28 27.23
C ASP A 279 -23.90 0.56 25.94
N LEU A 280 -24.19 -0.09 24.80
CA LEU A 280 -24.43 0.59 23.53
C LEU A 280 -25.69 1.46 23.60
N ILE A 281 -26.80 0.93 24.11
CA ILE A 281 -28.07 1.67 24.27
C ILE A 281 -27.87 2.88 25.20
N GLU A 282 -27.11 2.73 26.28
CA GLU A 282 -26.80 3.83 27.20
C GLU A 282 -25.99 4.94 26.49
N ALA A 283 -24.97 4.56 25.71
CA ALA A 283 -24.19 5.50 24.91
C ALA A 283 -25.05 6.18 23.82
N MET A 284 -25.93 5.44 23.16
CA MET A 284 -26.90 5.99 22.20
C MET A 284 -27.84 7.01 22.87
N THR A 285 -28.36 6.70 24.06
CA THR A 285 -29.25 7.59 24.80
C THR A 285 -28.55 8.89 25.22
N ARG A 286 -27.30 8.80 25.65
CA ARG A 286 -26.48 9.98 25.96
C ARG A 286 -26.27 10.85 24.72
N LEU A 287 -25.93 10.24 23.58
CA LEU A 287 -25.70 10.98 22.33
C LEU A 287 -27.01 11.56 21.77
N ASP A 288 -28.14 10.86 21.94
CA ASP A 288 -29.45 11.41 21.54
C ASP A 288 -29.87 12.59 22.44
N THR A 289 -29.54 12.59 23.71
CA THR A 289 -29.74 13.76 24.60
C THR A 289 -28.99 14.98 24.04
N VAL A 290 -27.73 14.82 23.65
CA VAL A 290 -26.94 15.89 23.03
C VAL A 290 -27.60 16.35 21.71
N ARG A 291 -28.08 15.41 20.90
CA ARG A 291 -28.79 15.70 19.67
C ARG A 291 -30.02 16.57 19.94
N GLN A 292 -30.87 16.23 20.93
CA GLN A 292 -32.04 17.00 21.27
C GLN A 292 -31.70 18.43 21.75
N GLU A 293 -30.58 18.58 22.46
CA GLU A 293 -30.11 19.90 22.89
C GLU A 293 -29.61 20.76 21.73
N ILE A 294 -28.96 20.15 20.74
CA ILE A 294 -28.57 20.83 19.48
C ILE A 294 -29.81 21.25 18.70
N LEU A 295 -30.82 20.36 18.57
CA LEU A 295 -32.06 20.66 17.88
C LEU A 295 -32.90 21.74 18.59
N ALA A 296 -32.70 21.87 19.93
CA ALA A 296 -33.30 22.94 20.73
C ALA A 296 -32.46 24.23 20.73
N GLU A 297 -31.44 24.32 19.84
CA GLU A 297 -30.57 25.50 19.66
C GLU A 297 -29.85 25.96 20.93
N LYS A 298 -29.60 25.06 21.90
CA LYS A 298 -28.85 25.40 23.09
C LYS A 298 -27.37 25.64 22.78
N PHE A 299 -26.84 24.89 21.80
CA PHE A 299 -25.50 24.97 21.24
C PHE A 299 -25.44 24.29 19.88
N THR A 300 -24.41 24.56 19.11
CA THR A 300 -24.23 23.97 17.78
C THR A 300 -23.55 22.60 17.88
N PHE A 301 -23.60 21.82 16.78
CA PHE A 301 -22.89 20.55 16.67
C PHE A 301 -21.38 20.77 16.89
N GLU A 302 -20.82 21.79 16.25
CA GLU A 302 -19.41 22.15 16.28
C GLU A 302 -18.94 22.56 17.67
N GLU A 303 -19.79 23.22 18.45
CA GLU A 303 -19.52 23.59 19.85
C GLU A 303 -19.57 22.39 20.79
N ALA A 304 -20.42 21.40 20.52
CA ALA A 304 -20.54 20.20 21.33
C ALA A 304 -19.38 19.20 21.13
N VAL A 305 -18.83 19.10 19.93
CA VAL A 305 -17.79 18.11 19.59
C VAL A 305 -16.62 18.11 20.57
N PRO A 306 -15.96 19.22 20.93
CA PRO A 306 -14.80 19.22 21.83
C PRO A 306 -15.10 18.69 23.25
N TYR A 307 -16.36 18.67 23.65
CA TYR A 307 -16.76 18.24 24.99
C TYR A 307 -17.37 16.85 25.04
N VAL A 308 -17.90 16.38 23.91
CA VAL A 308 -18.67 15.13 23.85
C VAL A 308 -17.97 14.08 23.04
N SER A 309 -17.38 14.44 21.88
CA SER A 309 -16.78 13.46 20.97
C SER A 309 -15.51 12.86 21.56
N GLN A 310 -15.39 11.55 21.43
CA GLN A 310 -14.21 10.79 21.84
C GLN A 310 -13.38 10.33 20.62
N ASP A 311 -13.74 10.78 19.42
CA ASP A 311 -12.94 10.54 18.24
C ASP A 311 -11.72 11.46 18.20
N LYS A 312 -10.52 10.88 18.24
CA LYS A 312 -9.27 11.63 18.28
C LYS A 312 -8.96 12.37 16.98
N ASP A 313 -9.46 11.87 15.87
CA ASP A 313 -9.14 12.41 14.53
C ASP A 313 -9.97 13.66 14.22
N THR A 314 -11.22 13.70 14.66
CA THR A 314 -12.15 14.80 14.35
C THR A 314 -12.45 15.72 15.53
N HIS A 315 -12.11 15.29 16.77
CA HIS A 315 -12.37 16.02 18.00
C HIS A 315 -11.88 17.49 17.98
N ASN A 316 -10.64 17.70 17.52
CA ASN A 316 -10.03 19.03 17.43
C ASN A 316 -10.39 19.79 16.14
N ASN A 317 -11.10 19.14 15.23
CA ASN A 317 -11.52 19.70 13.93
C ASN A 317 -13.04 19.88 13.87
N ARG A 318 -13.69 20.18 14.99
CA ARG A 318 -15.15 20.42 15.08
C ARG A 318 -15.99 19.28 14.49
N GLY A 319 -15.48 18.05 14.57
CA GLY A 319 -16.11 16.86 14.01
C GLY A 319 -15.91 16.65 12.52
N GLN A 320 -15.25 17.57 11.80
CA GLN A 320 -15.07 17.47 10.35
C GLN A 320 -14.23 16.23 9.98
N MET A 321 -14.80 15.35 9.18
CA MET A 321 -14.09 14.22 8.60
C MET A 321 -13.15 14.70 7.50
N VAL A 322 -11.97 14.08 7.40
CA VAL A 322 -10.97 14.36 6.38
C VAL A 322 -10.63 13.06 5.67
N ASN A 323 -10.73 13.08 4.35
CA ASN A 323 -10.32 11.98 3.49
C ASN A 323 -8.78 11.90 3.47
N GLN A 324 -8.24 10.79 3.95
CA GLN A 324 -6.79 10.60 4.10
C GLN A 324 -6.08 10.41 2.74
N GLU A 325 -6.80 10.02 1.70
CA GLU A 325 -6.21 9.76 0.38
C GLU A 325 -5.91 11.05 -0.38
N ASN A 326 -6.80 12.05 -0.24
CA ASN A 326 -6.67 13.29 -0.98
C ASN A 326 -6.56 14.56 -0.10
N ASN A 327 -6.55 14.40 1.23
CA ASN A 327 -6.47 15.47 2.24
C ASN A 327 -7.57 16.55 2.07
N THR A 328 -8.76 16.17 1.63
CA THR A 328 -9.93 17.04 1.51
C THR A 328 -11.01 16.66 2.51
N THR A 329 -12.01 17.53 2.67
CA THR A 329 -13.21 17.26 3.47
C THR A 329 -14.30 16.55 2.68
N ARG A 330 -14.07 16.31 1.38
CA ARG A 330 -15.01 15.72 0.45
C ARG A 330 -14.80 14.21 0.33
N PHE A 331 -15.89 13.50 0.33
CA PHE A 331 -15.93 12.04 0.21
C PHE A 331 -16.90 11.64 -0.90
N GLU A 332 -16.50 10.72 -1.73
CA GLU A 332 -17.46 9.91 -2.46
C GLU A 332 -18.17 8.95 -1.49
N MET A 333 -19.37 8.51 -1.82
CA MET A 333 -20.15 7.67 -0.91
C MET A 333 -19.45 6.35 -0.55
N GLY A 334 -18.63 5.82 -1.46
CA GLY A 334 -17.87 4.59 -1.25
C GLY A 334 -16.62 4.76 -0.39
N GLU A 335 -16.13 5.99 -0.20
CA GLU A 335 -14.95 6.31 0.62
C GLU A 335 -15.30 6.49 2.11
N LEU A 336 -16.57 6.67 2.43
CA LEU A 336 -17.05 6.75 3.81
C LEU A 336 -17.16 5.36 4.44
N PRO A 337 -16.98 5.23 5.78
CA PRO A 337 -17.36 4.02 6.50
C PRO A 337 -18.80 3.59 6.13
N GLN A 338 -19.03 2.31 5.95
CA GLN A 338 -20.30 1.77 5.41
C GLN A 338 -21.52 2.24 6.20
N GLU A 339 -21.43 2.30 7.51
CA GLU A 339 -22.53 2.73 8.39
C GLU A 339 -22.81 4.23 8.22
N VAL A 340 -21.76 5.05 8.11
CA VAL A 340 -21.88 6.49 7.86
C VAL A 340 -22.49 6.74 6.48
N SER A 341 -21.97 6.07 5.44
CA SER A 341 -22.48 6.18 4.07
C SER A 341 -23.97 5.86 3.99
N ARG A 342 -24.41 4.78 4.66
CA ARG A 342 -25.83 4.38 4.70
C ARG A 342 -26.70 5.42 5.36
N VAL A 343 -26.25 6.02 6.46
CA VAL A 343 -27.01 7.06 7.18
C VAL A 343 -27.08 8.35 6.37
N VAL A 344 -25.96 8.78 5.79
CA VAL A 344 -25.84 10.04 5.04
C VAL A 344 -26.61 9.98 3.71
N ALA A 345 -26.84 8.80 3.13
CA ALA A 345 -27.50 8.65 1.84
C ALA A 345 -28.87 9.40 1.77
N ASP A 346 -29.66 9.29 2.84
CA ASP A 346 -31.01 9.83 2.91
C ASP A 346 -31.11 11.18 3.63
N MET A 347 -29.97 11.75 4.10
CA MET A 347 -29.98 13.01 4.87
C MET A 347 -30.00 14.23 3.96
N SER A 348 -30.64 15.28 4.43
CA SER A 348 -30.58 16.63 3.86
C SER A 348 -29.39 17.41 4.40
N VAL A 349 -28.89 18.40 3.62
CA VAL A 349 -27.80 19.27 4.08
C VAL A 349 -28.21 20.02 5.35
N GLY A 350 -27.36 20.04 6.35
CA GLY A 350 -27.60 20.59 7.68
C GLY A 350 -28.29 19.64 8.66
N GLU A 351 -28.78 18.51 8.21
CA GLU A 351 -29.49 17.54 9.06
C GLU A 351 -28.54 16.79 9.98
N LEU A 352 -29.04 16.47 11.20
CA LEU A 352 -28.37 15.61 12.18
C LEU A 352 -29.01 14.23 12.16
N SER A 353 -28.17 13.19 12.04
CA SER A 353 -28.66 11.82 12.16
C SER A 353 -29.15 11.51 13.58
N LYS A 354 -29.92 10.44 13.71
CA LYS A 354 -30.05 9.76 15.00
C LYS A 354 -28.73 9.08 15.34
N PRO A 355 -28.42 8.85 16.64
CA PRO A 355 -27.30 8.01 17.01
C PRO A 355 -27.40 6.60 16.41
N PHE A 356 -26.29 6.07 15.93
CA PHE A 356 -26.20 4.72 15.36
C PHE A 356 -24.91 4.05 15.80
N ILE A 357 -24.89 2.72 15.72
CA ILE A 357 -23.72 1.90 16.03
C ILE A 357 -22.89 1.75 14.77
N MET A 358 -21.57 1.92 14.89
CA MET A 358 -20.62 1.67 13.83
C MET A 358 -19.35 0.99 14.38
N LYS A 359 -18.57 0.40 13.49
CA LYS A 359 -17.23 -0.06 13.82
C LYS A 359 -16.25 1.10 13.76
N ASP A 360 -15.43 1.26 14.82
CA ASP A 360 -14.25 2.13 14.77
C ASP A 360 -13.28 1.56 13.70
N PRO A 361 -12.98 2.28 12.60
CA PRO A 361 -12.18 1.73 11.51
C PRO A 361 -10.76 1.34 11.91
N LYS A 362 -10.21 2.03 12.93
CA LYS A 362 -8.83 1.81 13.40
C LYS A 362 -8.74 0.73 14.46
N ARG A 363 -9.77 0.62 15.33
CA ARG A 363 -9.72 -0.23 16.53
C ARG A 363 -10.60 -1.47 16.43
N ASN A 364 -11.43 -1.55 15.38
CA ASN A 364 -12.36 -2.65 15.13
C ASN A 364 -13.23 -3.01 16.36
N ARG A 365 -13.78 -1.98 17.01
CA ARG A 365 -14.71 -2.10 18.13
C ARG A 365 -15.98 -1.33 17.85
N ASP A 366 -17.09 -1.73 18.50
CA ASP A 366 -18.35 -1.03 18.38
C ASP A 366 -18.30 0.29 19.14
N ILE A 367 -18.70 1.36 18.47
CA ILE A 367 -18.84 2.71 18.98
C ILE A 367 -20.18 3.27 18.57
N VAL A 368 -20.67 4.30 19.26
CA VAL A 368 -21.86 5.03 18.88
C VAL A 368 -21.46 6.32 18.20
N ALA A 369 -22.07 6.59 17.06
CA ALA A 369 -21.81 7.79 16.29
C ALA A 369 -23.09 8.57 15.99
N MET A 370 -22.95 9.85 15.77
CA MET A 370 -23.95 10.77 15.21
C MET A 370 -23.23 11.63 14.17
N VAL A 371 -23.85 11.82 13.02
CA VAL A 371 -23.29 12.62 11.94
C VAL A 371 -24.18 13.81 11.59
N LYS A 372 -23.53 14.86 11.08
CA LYS A 372 -24.17 16.02 10.45
C LYS A 372 -23.71 16.07 8.99
N LEU A 373 -24.66 16.12 8.06
CA LEU A 373 -24.34 16.35 6.66
C LEU A 373 -24.10 17.84 6.44
N SER A 374 -22.82 18.24 6.30
CA SER A 374 -22.46 19.65 6.15
C SER A 374 -22.70 20.15 4.73
N ASN A 375 -22.41 19.30 3.73
CA ASN A 375 -22.56 19.68 2.33
C ASN A 375 -22.85 18.44 1.46
N ARG A 376 -23.52 18.67 0.32
CA ARG A 376 -23.76 17.63 -0.71
C ARG A 376 -23.54 18.26 -2.08
N ILE A 377 -22.53 17.80 -2.78
CA ILE A 377 -22.10 18.28 -4.08
C ILE A 377 -22.57 17.27 -5.13
N PRO A 378 -23.57 17.62 -5.97
CA PRO A 378 -24.05 16.70 -7.02
C PRO A 378 -22.94 16.30 -7.98
N GLY A 379 -23.06 15.12 -8.57
CA GLY A 379 -22.13 14.70 -9.62
C GLY A 379 -22.15 15.68 -10.80
N HIS A 380 -20.96 16.04 -11.31
CA HIS A 380 -20.80 17.04 -12.36
C HIS A 380 -19.53 16.81 -13.16
N ARG A 381 -19.43 17.45 -14.33
CA ARG A 381 -18.14 17.56 -15.03
C ARG A 381 -17.24 18.51 -14.27
N ALA A 382 -15.97 18.13 -14.10
CA ALA A 382 -15.01 18.95 -13.36
C ALA A 382 -14.98 20.39 -13.89
N ASN A 383 -14.89 21.35 -12.97
CA ASN A 383 -14.82 22.76 -13.29
C ASN A 383 -13.75 23.49 -12.47
N MET A 384 -13.29 24.64 -12.98
CA MET A 384 -12.19 25.38 -12.37
C MET A 384 -12.53 26.02 -11.00
N SER A 385 -13.82 26.16 -10.66
CA SER A 385 -14.24 26.78 -9.39
C SER A 385 -14.20 25.78 -8.24
N ASP A 386 -14.73 24.58 -8.49
CA ASP A 386 -14.96 23.59 -7.44
C ASP A 386 -13.87 22.51 -7.40
N ASP A 387 -13.21 22.22 -8.55
CA ASP A 387 -12.33 21.08 -8.73
C ASP A 387 -10.91 21.51 -9.14
N TYR A 388 -10.52 22.73 -8.79
CA TYR A 388 -9.20 23.27 -9.15
C TYR A 388 -8.04 22.34 -8.78
N GLN A 389 -8.08 21.73 -7.58
CA GLN A 389 -7.02 20.84 -7.13
C GLN A 389 -6.95 19.54 -7.95
N LEU A 390 -8.10 18.96 -8.31
CA LEU A 390 -8.18 17.80 -9.20
C LEU A 390 -7.57 18.13 -10.57
N ILE A 391 -7.96 19.25 -11.16
CA ILE A 391 -7.46 19.68 -12.47
C ILE A 391 -5.97 20.01 -12.41
N LYS A 392 -5.51 20.63 -11.31
CA LYS A 392 -4.09 20.89 -11.07
C LYS A 392 -3.28 19.61 -11.01
N ASN A 393 -3.75 18.61 -10.27
CA ASN A 393 -3.08 17.31 -10.15
C ASN A 393 -3.00 16.60 -11.51
N LEU A 394 -4.08 16.65 -12.30
CA LEU A 394 -4.10 16.10 -13.67
C LEU A 394 -3.09 16.80 -14.59
N TYR A 395 -3.01 18.14 -14.51
CA TYR A 395 -2.02 18.90 -15.27
C TYR A 395 -0.59 18.53 -14.85
N GLU A 396 -0.30 18.48 -13.54
CA GLU A 396 1.03 18.13 -13.02
C GLU A 396 1.43 16.71 -13.43
N SER A 397 0.52 15.74 -13.37
CA SER A 397 0.77 14.39 -13.83
C SER A 397 1.07 14.34 -15.33
N HIS A 398 0.27 15.03 -16.14
CA HIS A 398 0.49 15.10 -17.59
C HIS A 398 1.81 15.79 -17.94
N ALA A 399 2.11 16.91 -17.28
CA ALA A 399 3.36 17.64 -17.49
C ALA A 399 4.60 16.80 -17.10
N LYS A 400 4.52 16.04 -16.02
CA LYS A 400 5.57 15.10 -15.61
C LYS A 400 5.74 13.98 -16.63
N GLU A 401 4.65 13.38 -17.10
CA GLU A 401 4.69 12.32 -18.11
C GLU A 401 5.30 12.82 -19.42
N ASP A 402 4.96 14.02 -19.86
CA ASP A 402 5.54 14.65 -21.04
C ASP A 402 7.05 14.86 -20.93
N ILE A 403 7.53 15.29 -19.76
CA ILE A 403 8.98 15.47 -19.51
C ILE A 403 9.69 14.13 -19.56
N VAL A 404 9.15 13.13 -18.88
CA VAL A 404 9.70 11.77 -18.84
C VAL A 404 9.73 11.16 -20.25
N THR A 405 8.65 11.28 -21.00
CA THR A 405 8.56 10.76 -22.38
C THR A 405 9.61 11.37 -23.30
N LYS A 406 9.74 12.71 -23.28
CA LYS A 406 10.75 13.42 -24.07
C LYS A 406 12.17 13.06 -23.66
N TRP A 407 12.39 12.86 -22.37
CA TRP A 407 13.69 12.43 -21.85
C TRP A 407 14.02 11.01 -22.33
N VAL A 408 13.06 10.07 -22.26
CA VAL A 408 13.22 8.69 -22.74
C VAL A 408 13.54 8.68 -24.24
N GLU A 409 12.77 9.38 -25.07
CA GLU A 409 13.02 9.47 -26.52
C GLU A 409 14.42 10.03 -26.84
N LYS A 410 14.85 11.05 -26.11
CA LYS A 410 16.22 11.57 -26.23
C LYS A 410 17.26 10.54 -25.84
N LYS A 411 17.06 9.83 -24.73
CA LYS A 411 18.00 8.79 -24.28
C LYS A 411 18.07 7.60 -25.23
N ILE A 412 16.95 7.19 -25.83
CA ILE A 412 16.92 6.17 -26.90
C ILE A 412 17.80 6.61 -28.08
N ALA A 413 17.73 7.89 -28.48
CA ALA A 413 18.56 8.41 -29.57
C ALA A 413 20.05 8.40 -29.24
N ASP A 414 20.42 8.74 -28.00
CA ASP A 414 21.80 8.90 -27.53
C ASP A 414 22.45 7.57 -27.09
N THR A 415 21.67 6.53 -26.83
CA THR A 415 22.15 5.23 -26.33
C THR A 415 22.29 4.22 -27.47
N TYR A 416 23.25 3.32 -27.35
CA TYR A 416 23.33 2.16 -28.24
C TYR A 416 22.12 1.25 -27.96
N VAL A 417 21.31 0.99 -28.99
CA VAL A 417 20.17 0.09 -28.93
C VAL A 417 20.26 -0.89 -30.07
N ARG A 418 20.21 -2.19 -29.75
CA ARG A 418 20.09 -3.27 -30.72
C ARG A 418 18.93 -4.17 -30.32
N ILE A 419 17.99 -4.35 -31.24
CA ILE A 419 16.85 -5.25 -31.09
C ILE A 419 17.07 -6.43 -32.04
N GLU A 420 16.97 -7.65 -31.55
CA GLU A 420 17.10 -8.85 -32.37
C GLU A 420 15.88 -8.99 -33.32
N GLU A 421 16.07 -9.68 -34.44
CA GLU A 421 15.16 -9.63 -35.58
C GLU A 421 13.72 -10.04 -35.22
N GLY A 422 13.55 -11.06 -34.39
CA GLY A 422 12.22 -11.53 -33.94
C GLY A 422 11.47 -10.59 -32.97
N TRP A 423 12.07 -9.46 -32.58
CA TRP A 423 11.52 -8.52 -31.59
C TRP A 423 11.30 -7.11 -32.16
N ARG A 424 11.48 -6.92 -33.46
CA ARG A 424 11.40 -5.60 -34.14
C ARG A 424 10.03 -5.21 -34.61
N ASP A 425 9.16 -6.19 -34.85
CA ASP A 425 7.83 -5.96 -35.46
C ASP A 425 6.80 -5.63 -34.38
N CYS A 426 6.99 -4.46 -33.77
CA CYS A 426 6.17 -3.97 -32.66
C CYS A 426 5.80 -2.49 -32.82
N ASP A 427 4.61 -2.13 -32.38
CA ASP A 427 4.17 -0.74 -32.23
C ASP A 427 4.63 -0.24 -30.83
N PHE A 428 5.84 0.30 -30.79
CA PHE A 428 6.44 0.76 -29.55
C PHE A 428 5.84 2.09 -29.08
N LYS A 429 5.67 2.26 -27.77
CA LYS A 429 5.18 3.48 -27.15
C LYS A 429 6.12 4.67 -27.42
N HIS A 430 7.43 4.45 -27.31
CA HIS A 430 8.45 5.48 -27.55
C HIS A 430 9.06 5.34 -28.95
N LYS A 431 9.34 6.47 -29.60
CA LYS A 431 9.95 6.50 -30.92
C LYS A 431 11.47 6.32 -30.84
N GLY A 432 12.07 5.80 -31.92
CA GLY A 432 13.51 5.77 -32.08
C GLY A 432 14.21 4.47 -31.67
N TRP A 433 13.47 3.45 -31.20
CA TRP A 433 14.05 2.14 -30.88
C TRP A 433 14.69 1.44 -32.07
N ILE A 434 14.07 1.54 -33.26
CA ILE A 434 14.59 0.98 -34.50
C ILE A 434 15.38 2.10 -35.19
N LYS A 435 16.71 1.96 -35.21
CA LYS A 435 17.61 2.87 -35.96
C LYS A 435 17.78 2.32 -37.38
N GLU A 436 17.30 3.05 -38.37
CA GLU A 436 17.55 2.73 -39.77
C GLU A 436 19.06 2.87 -40.04
N GLY A 437 19.75 1.77 -40.38
CA GLY A 437 21.12 1.84 -40.88
C GLY A 437 22.19 0.98 -40.23
N VAL A 438 21.89 0.08 -39.30
CA VAL A 438 22.88 -0.93 -38.84
C VAL A 438 22.54 -2.27 -39.52
N SER A 439 22.83 -2.36 -40.83
CA SER A 439 22.90 -3.64 -41.52
C SER A 439 24.15 -4.39 -41.05
N SER A 440 23.98 -5.61 -40.60
CA SER A 440 25.03 -6.53 -40.28
C SER A 440 25.81 -6.93 -41.53
N ASP A 441 26.79 -6.12 -41.98
CA ASP A 441 27.81 -6.56 -42.93
C ASP A 441 29.09 -6.88 -42.16
N SER A 442 29.21 -8.13 -41.78
CA SER A 442 30.49 -8.79 -41.55
C SER A 442 30.38 -10.26 -41.91
N SER A 443 30.05 -10.55 -43.20
CA SER A 443 30.42 -11.81 -43.78
C SER A 443 31.87 -11.74 -44.26
N SER A 444 32.72 -12.34 -43.50
CA SER A 444 34.03 -12.87 -43.82
C SER A 444 34.35 -13.04 -45.32
N ASP A 445 35.18 -12.19 -45.88
CA ASP A 445 36.07 -12.57 -46.96
C ASP A 445 37.29 -13.26 -46.33
N ARG A 446 37.27 -14.60 -46.28
CA ARG A 446 38.47 -15.39 -46.31
C ARG A 446 38.82 -15.69 -47.75
N ASP A 447 39.72 -14.90 -48.25
CA ASP A 447 40.39 -15.15 -49.52
C ASP A 447 41.30 -16.38 -49.37
N ASP A 448 40.87 -17.48 -49.97
CA ASP A 448 41.70 -18.65 -50.21
C ASP A 448 42.36 -18.44 -51.58
N SER A 449 43.61 -17.97 -51.57
CA SER A 449 44.44 -18.14 -52.77
C SER A 449 45.89 -18.19 -52.42
N LYS A 450 46.45 -19.47 -52.61
CA LYS A 450 47.80 -19.81 -53.07
C LYS A 450 48.98 -19.43 -52.17
N GLU A 451 49.87 -20.32 -51.90
CA GLU A 451 50.58 -21.44 -52.55
C GLU A 451 51.11 -22.41 -51.52
#